data_ac29b81e2e579aa201b7289a0d32ea3f
#
_entry.id   ac29b81e2e579aa201b7289a0d32ea3f
#
_cell.length_a   1.000
_cell.length_b   1.000
_cell.length_c   1.000
_cell.angle_alpha   90.00
_cell.angle_beta   90.00
_cell.angle_gamma   90.00
#
_symmetry.space_group_name_H-M   'P 1'
#
loop_
_entity.id
_entity.type
_entity.pdbx_description
1 polymer ?
#
loop_
_entity_poly.entity_id
_entity_poly.type
_entity_poly.pdbx_seq_one_letter_code
_entity_poly.pdbx_strand_id
1 'polypeptide(L)' 'MQIVVGPVLARKGGYAFDCWTPEEGLSRGYTYGRIEDAHYARNVEIRSRTNRGSDQTIACSTVDEFVRLTI' A
#
# COMPACT_ATOMS: atom_id res chain seq x y z
N MET A 1 11.08 -11.27 -4.51
CA MET A 1 10.60 -10.75 -3.22
C MET A 1 9.26 -10.06 -3.43
N GLN A 2 8.27 -10.35 -2.59
CA GLN A 2 6.94 -9.77 -2.72
C GLN A 2 6.81 -8.50 -1.88
N ILE A 3 6.25 -7.46 -2.50
CA ILE A 3 5.86 -6.23 -1.81
C ILE A 3 4.35 -6.13 -1.93
N VAL A 4 3.66 -5.93 -0.82
CA VAL A 4 2.20 -5.90 -0.79
C VAL A 4 1.73 -4.50 -0.44
N VAL A 5 0.90 -3.92 -1.30
CA VAL A 5 0.34 -2.58 -1.10
C VAL A 5 -1.15 -2.74 -0.77
N GLY A 6 -1.54 -2.24 0.39
CA GLY A 6 -2.92 -2.36 0.86
C GLY A 6 -3.86 -1.37 0.21
N PRO A 7 -5.17 -1.54 0.45
CA PRO A 7 -6.17 -0.61 -0.07
C PRO A 7 -6.16 0.72 0.68
N VAL A 8 -6.74 1.74 0.06
CA VAL A 8 -6.97 3.03 0.72
C VAL A 8 -8.10 2.86 1.72
N LEU A 9 -7.84 3.25 2.97
CA LEU A 9 -8.79 3.12 4.06
C LEU A 9 -8.99 4.46 4.75
N ALA A 10 -10.20 4.71 5.21
CA ALA A 10 -10.49 5.86 6.05
C ALA A 10 -9.87 5.65 7.44
N ARG A 11 -9.16 6.65 7.92
CA ARG A 11 -8.52 6.65 9.23
C ARG A 11 -8.72 7.99 9.91
N LYS A 12 -8.38 8.04 11.20
CA LYS A 12 -8.44 9.30 11.94
C LYS A 12 -7.56 10.34 11.23
N GLY A 13 -8.16 11.45 10.85
CA GLY A 13 -7.46 12.52 10.17
C GLY A 13 -7.46 12.44 8.65
N GLY A 14 -8.05 11.39 8.05
CA GLY A 14 -8.14 11.31 6.60
C GLY A 14 -8.13 9.90 6.04
N TYR A 15 -7.30 9.68 5.01
CA TYR A 15 -7.23 8.43 4.26
C TYR A 15 -5.79 8.01 4.13
N ALA A 16 -5.54 6.70 4.22
CA ALA A 16 -4.19 6.16 4.13
C ALA A 16 -4.20 4.76 3.56
N PHE A 17 -3.03 4.27 3.17
CA PHE A 17 -2.82 2.89 2.77
C PHE A 17 -1.52 2.40 3.40
N ASP A 18 -1.43 1.10 3.61
CA ASP A 18 -0.24 0.50 4.20
C ASP A 18 0.51 -0.31 3.14
N CYS A 19 1.81 -0.48 3.36
CA CYS A 19 2.66 -1.34 2.55
C CYS A 19 3.30 -2.38 3.45
N TRP A 20 3.59 -3.54 2.89
CA TRP A 20 4.28 -4.60 3.59
C TRP A 20 5.46 -5.09 2.74
N THR A 21 6.61 -5.22 3.37
CA THR A 21 7.79 -5.82 2.73
C THR A 21 8.35 -6.88 3.65
N PRO A 22 9.00 -7.92 3.09
CA PRO A 22 9.63 -8.95 3.93
C PRO A 22 10.73 -8.41 4.85
N GLU A 23 11.38 -7.33 4.45
CA GLU A 23 12.50 -6.76 5.19
C GLU A 23 12.05 -5.90 6.35
N GLU A 24 11.03 -5.07 6.12
CA GLU A 24 10.60 -4.06 7.11
C GLU A 24 9.29 -4.42 7.80
N GLY A 25 8.54 -5.37 7.25
CA GLY A 25 7.22 -5.69 7.72
C GLY A 25 6.21 -4.63 7.32
N LEU A 26 5.22 -4.41 8.18
CA LEU A 26 4.14 -3.46 7.92
C LEU A 26 4.66 -2.03 8.08
N SER A 27 4.43 -1.22 7.05
CA SER A 27 4.80 0.18 7.05
C SER A 27 3.56 1.00 6.77
N ARG A 28 3.24 1.94 7.65
CA ARG A 28 2.07 2.80 7.47
C ARG A 28 2.41 3.94 6.54
N GLY A 29 1.51 4.18 5.59
CA GLY A 29 1.63 5.30 4.70
C GLY A 29 1.27 6.62 5.36
N TYR A 30 1.53 7.67 4.62
CA TYR A 30 1.15 9.02 5.02
C TYR A 30 -0.38 9.14 5.03
N THR A 31 -0.91 9.99 5.93
CA THR A 31 -2.36 10.25 5.98
C THR A 31 -2.69 11.46 5.13
N TYR A 32 -3.61 11.29 4.20
CA TYR A 32 -4.04 12.32 3.27
C TYR A 32 -5.42 12.83 3.66
N GLY A 33 -5.63 14.14 3.57
CA GLY A 33 -6.92 14.73 3.93
C GLY A 33 -8.03 14.42 2.93
N ARG A 34 -7.67 14.08 1.68
CA ARG A 34 -8.63 13.79 0.61
C ARG A 34 -8.40 12.39 0.07
N ILE A 35 -9.49 11.69 -0.22
CA ILE A 35 -9.40 10.31 -0.72
C ILE A 35 -8.70 10.26 -2.08
N GLU A 36 -8.89 11.26 -2.94
CA GLU A 36 -8.23 11.31 -4.24
C GLU A 36 -6.72 11.38 -4.10
N ASP A 37 -6.23 12.12 -3.12
CA ASP A 37 -4.79 12.25 -2.88
C ASP A 37 -4.20 10.93 -2.40
N ALA A 38 -4.93 10.20 -1.56
CA ALA A 38 -4.49 8.88 -1.09
C ALA A 38 -4.42 7.89 -2.25
N HIS A 39 -5.42 7.88 -3.13
CA HIS A 39 -5.40 7.01 -4.31
C HIS A 39 -4.27 7.37 -5.26
N TYR A 40 -4.03 8.65 -5.47
CA TYR A 40 -2.92 9.09 -6.31
C TYR A 40 -1.58 8.63 -5.75
N ALA A 41 -1.37 8.85 -4.45
CA ALA A 41 -0.13 8.45 -3.80
C ALA A 41 0.07 6.93 -3.85
N ARG A 42 -1.01 6.16 -3.69
CA ARG A 42 -0.96 4.71 -3.79
C ARG A 42 -0.54 4.27 -5.19
N ASN A 43 -1.10 4.89 -6.22
CA ASN A 43 -0.74 4.57 -7.60
C ASN A 43 0.71 4.90 -7.89
N VAL A 44 1.21 6.02 -7.39
CA VAL A 44 2.62 6.41 -7.53
C VAL A 44 3.53 5.38 -6.84
N GLU A 45 3.15 4.95 -5.64
CA GLU A 45 3.92 3.96 -4.89
C GLU A 45 3.99 2.63 -5.63
N ILE A 46 2.85 2.14 -6.13
CA ILE A 46 2.79 0.90 -6.88
C ILE A 46 3.67 0.99 -8.13
N ARG A 47 3.58 2.08 -8.87
CA ARG A 47 4.34 2.28 -10.10
C ARG A 47 5.83 2.36 -9.82
N SER A 48 6.22 3.09 -8.77
CA SER A 48 7.61 3.24 -8.39
C SER A 48 8.25 1.90 -8.03
N ARG A 49 7.55 1.08 -7.25
CA ARG A 49 8.06 -0.22 -6.84
C ARG A 49 8.11 -1.20 -7.99
N THR A 50 7.11 -1.17 -8.88
CA THR A 50 7.09 -2.01 -10.06
C THR A 50 8.27 -1.71 -10.98
N ASN A 51 8.63 -0.44 -11.14
CA ASN A 51 9.71 -0.02 -12.02
C ASN A 51 11.10 -0.35 -11.49
N ARG A 52 11.24 -0.75 -10.24
CA ARG A 52 12.52 -1.19 -9.69
C ARG A 52 12.93 -2.59 -10.11
N GLY A 53 12.06 -3.31 -10.79
CA GLY A 53 12.42 -4.40 -11.70
C GLY A 53 12.56 -5.78 -11.10
N SER A 54 13.03 -5.97 -9.89
CA SER A 54 13.31 -7.31 -9.37
C SER A 54 12.24 -7.82 -8.41
N ASP A 55 11.38 -6.95 -7.91
CA ASP A 55 10.39 -7.32 -6.91
C ASP A 55 9.00 -7.37 -7.51
N GLN A 56 8.22 -8.33 -7.04
CA GLN A 56 6.83 -8.45 -7.43
C GLN A 56 5.98 -7.58 -6.49
N THR A 57 5.23 -6.65 -7.07
CA THR A 57 4.34 -5.77 -6.33
C THR A 57 2.91 -6.24 -6.50
N ILE A 58 2.23 -6.48 -5.39
CA ILE A 58 0.83 -6.91 -5.36
C ILE A 58 0.00 -5.79 -4.77
N ALA A 59 -0.96 -5.27 -5.56
CA ALA A 59 -1.89 -4.25 -5.11
C ALA A 59 -3.18 -4.91 -4.65
N CYS A 60 -3.50 -4.79 -3.37
CA CYS A 60 -4.70 -5.40 -2.80
C CYS A 60 -5.89 -4.45 -2.91
N SER A 61 -7.06 -5.02 -3.21
CA SER A 61 -8.30 -4.26 -3.29
C SER A 61 -9.07 -4.24 -1.98
N THR A 62 -8.80 -5.20 -1.09
CA THR A 62 -9.51 -5.34 0.18
C THR A 62 -8.55 -5.55 1.34
N VAL A 63 -9.03 -5.25 2.54
CA VAL A 63 -8.26 -5.50 3.77
C VAL A 63 -8.03 -7.00 3.95
N ASP A 64 -9.03 -7.83 3.67
CA ASP A 64 -8.91 -9.28 3.83
C ASP A 64 -7.79 -9.84 2.95
N GLU A 65 -7.70 -9.38 1.71
CA GLU A 65 -6.65 -9.78 0.81
C GLU A 65 -5.27 -9.36 1.33
N PHE A 66 -5.17 -8.13 1.82
CA PHE A 66 -3.92 -7.61 2.38
C PHE A 66 -3.47 -8.42 3.60
N VAL A 67 -4.41 -8.69 4.52
CA VAL A 67 -4.11 -9.49 5.72
C VAL A 67 -3.65 -10.89 5.33
N ARG A 68 -4.35 -11.52 4.38
CA ARG A 68 -4.04 -12.87 3.94
C ARG A 68 -2.64 -12.99 3.35
N LEU A 69 -2.18 -11.96 2.66
CA LEU A 69 -0.87 -11.97 2.00
C LEU A 69 0.27 -11.54 2.93
N THR A 70 -0.05 -10.93 4.08
CA THR A 70 0.98 -10.38 4.97
C THR A 70 1.14 -11.11 6.30
N ILE A 71 0.31 -12.13 6.55
CA ILE A 71 0.38 -12.94 7.78
C ILE A 71 1.08 -14.29 7.51
#